data_28ce456d9d01af60d03530cae2f8dd7b
#
_entry.id   28ce456d9d01af60d03530cae2f8dd7b
#
_cell.length_a   1.000
_cell.length_b   1.000
_cell.length_c   1.000
_cell.angle_alpha   90.00
_cell.angle_beta   90.00
_cell.angle_gamma   90.00
#
_symmetry.space_group_name_H-M   'P 1'
#
loop_
_entity.id
_entity.type
_entity.pdbx_description
1 polymer ?
#
loop_
_entity_poly.entity_id
_entity_poly.type
_entity_poly.pdbx_seq_one_letter_code
_entity_poly.pdbx_strand_id
1 'polypeptide(L)'
;MSKRTILVIGSNATQLEAQGGGTIKIGQFLNETAVPLMALVAAGYNFVLATPTGEKPHMDQDSDALIYFANDDEARTRTRDFFNNDPAMNDVRTIRSVIDGGLDRFVGLFFPGGHAPIVDVMQDPDAGEVLRYFHAHNKPTAAICHGPISLLASLDNAPQFRAALIDGDELKARELAKGWQYAGYQMTVFSRSEEAFAEDNVFHKKLIFNMPDALEAAGGHVVNTDQNFTSFVVVDRELVTAQNPMSDHELAAKFIEVLEKAA
;
A
#
# COMPACT_ATOMS: atom_id res chain seq x y z
N MET A 1 -3.60 -8.88 -28.78
CA MET A 1 -2.48 -8.57 -27.88
C MET A 1 -2.80 -9.15 -26.52
N SER A 2 -1.88 -9.83 -25.87
CA SER A 2 -2.03 -10.24 -24.46
C SER A 2 -2.24 -8.97 -23.61
N LYS A 3 -3.27 -8.96 -22.77
CA LYS A 3 -3.50 -7.83 -21.87
C LYS A 3 -2.36 -7.77 -20.84
N ARG A 4 -1.77 -6.58 -20.64
CA ARG A 4 -0.74 -6.35 -19.62
C ARG A 4 -1.36 -6.51 -18.24
N THR A 5 -0.74 -7.27 -17.35
CA THR A 5 -1.31 -7.61 -16.04
C THR A 5 -0.53 -6.94 -14.92
N ILE A 6 -1.23 -6.32 -13.99
CA ILE A 6 -0.71 -5.74 -12.75
C ILE A 6 -0.86 -6.77 -11.63
N LEU A 7 0.17 -6.93 -10.81
CA LEU A 7 0.06 -7.64 -9.54
C LEU A 7 -0.40 -6.64 -8.47
N VAL A 8 -1.45 -7.00 -7.74
CA VAL A 8 -1.95 -6.23 -6.60
C VAL A 8 -1.71 -7.06 -5.34
N ILE A 9 -1.04 -6.50 -4.35
CA ILE A 9 -0.87 -7.16 -3.07
C ILE A 9 -1.69 -6.42 -2.02
N GLY A 10 -2.76 -7.08 -1.55
CA GLY A 10 -3.62 -6.64 -0.47
C GLY A 10 -3.27 -7.29 0.85
N SER A 11 -3.86 -6.80 1.92
CA SER A 11 -3.70 -7.29 3.29
C SER A 11 -4.93 -8.05 3.77
N ASN A 12 -4.71 -9.05 4.65
CA ASN A 12 -5.78 -9.80 5.32
C ASN A 12 -6.03 -9.31 6.76
N ALA A 13 -5.20 -8.42 7.28
CA ALA A 13 -5.31 -7.95 8.65
C ALA A 13 -6.61 -7.15 8.88
N THR A 14 -7.26 -7.41 10.00
CA THR A 14 -8.51 -6.74 10.42
C THR A 14 -8.39 -6.03 11.75
N GLN A 15 -7.26 -6.19 12.42
CA GLN A 15 -6.96 -5.56 13.70
C GLN A 15 -5.49 -5.16 13.77
N LEU A 16 -5.23 -3.98 14.29
CA LEU A 16 -3.92 -3.44 14.59
C LEU A 16 -3.80 -3.22 16.09
N GLU A 17 -2.69 -3.62 16.69
CA GLU A 17 -2.38 -3.33 18.09
C GLU A 17 -2.23 -1.81 18.30
N ALA A 18 -2.80 -1.30 19.38
CA ALA A 18 -2.69 0.10 19.75
C ALA A 18 -1.63 0.30 20.84
N GLN A 19 -1.00 1.46 20.86
CA GLN A 19 -0.10 1.86 21.92
C GLN A 19 -0.85 1.85 23.27
N GLY A 20 -0.25 1.27 24.30
CA GLY A 20 -0.89 1.12 25.62
C GLY A 20 -1.89 -0.01 25.73
N GLY A 21 -2.09 -0.80 24.69
CA GLY A 21 -2.90 -2.01 24.67
C GLY A 21 -4.25 -1.87 23.96
N GLY A 22 -4.88 -3.03 23.73
CA GLY A 22 -6.08 -3.14 22.91
C GLY A 22 -5.80 -3.09 21.41
N THR A 23 -6.86 -3.08 20.61
CA THR A 23 -6.76 -3.11 19.14
C THR A 23 -7.59 -2.01 18.49
N ILE A 24 -7.21 -1.64 17.27
CA ILE A 24 -7.94 -0.78 16.34
C ILE A 24 -8.49 -1.70 15.24
N LYS A 25 -9.76 -1.57 14.88
CA LYS A 25 -10.30 -2.24 13.70
C LYS A 25 -9.75 -1.56 12.46
N ILE A 26 -9.28 -2.34 11.53
CA ILE A 26 -8.65 -1.88 10.30
C ILE A 26 -9.10 -2.73 9.11
N GLY A 27 -8.79 -2.28 7.91
CA GLY A 27 -9.05 -3.01 6.68
C GLY A 27 -8.31 -2.39 5.50
N GLN A 28 -8.63 -2.88 4.31
CA GLN A 28 -8.17 -2.30 3.06
C GLN A 28 -9.12 -1.18 2.64
N PHE A 29 -8.57 -0.02 2.33
CA PHE A 29 -9.36 1.19 2.08
C PHE A 29 -10.04 1.13 0.70
N LEU A 30 -11.33 1.43 0.65
CA LEU A 30 -12.19 1.20 -0.52
C LEU A 30 -11.74 1.99 -1.75
N ASN A 31 -11.70 3.32 -1.68
CA ASN A 31 -11.34 4.15 -2.83
C ASN A 31 -9.87 3.97 -3.24
N GLU A 32 -8.97 3.82 -2.27
CA GLU A 32 -7.53 3.60 -2.51
C GLU A 32 -7.25 2.28 -3.23
N THR A 33 -8.14 1.31 -3.10
CA THR A 33 -8.08 0.03 -3.81
C THR A 33 -8.77 0.10 -5.16
N ALA A 34 -10.06 0.43 -5.14
CA ALA A 34 -10.92 0.21 -6.30
C ALA A 34 -10.79 1.33 -7.35
N VAL A 35 -10.61 2.60 -6.95
CA VAL A 35 -10.47 3.70 -7.92
C VAL A 35 -9.24 3.52 -8.81
N PRO A 36 -8.02 3.26 -8.29
CA PRO A 36 -6.87 2.98 -9.14
C PRO A 36 -7.03 1.74 -10.01
N LEU A 37 -7.63 0.66 -9.47
CA LEU A 37 -7.85 -0.57 -10.26
C LEU A 37 -8.87 -0.37 -11.38
N MET A 38 -9.95 0.34 -11.14
CA MET A 38 -10.93 0.69 -12.18
C MET A 38 -10.28 1.54 -13.29
N ALA A 39 -9.41 2.49 -12.93
CA ALA A 39 -8.68 3.30 -13.90
C ALA A 39 -7.69 2.46 -14.73
N LEU A 40 -6.96 1.53 -14.10
CA LEU A 40 -6.07 0.58 -14.79
C LEU A 40 -6.85 -0.32 -15.77
N VAL A 41 -8.00 -0.84 -15.34
CA VAL A 41 -8.88 -1.66 -16.20
C VAL A 41 -9.38 -0.84 -17.40
N ALA A 42 -9.80 0.40 -17.16
CA ALA A 42 -10.22 1.32 -18.22
C ALA A 42 -9.08 1.65 -19.22
N ALA A 43 -7.83 1.68 -18.74
CA ALA A 43 -6.63 1.84 -19.56
C ALA A 43 -6.18 0.54 -20.27
N GLY A 44 -6.93 -0.55 -20.13
CA GLY A 44 -6.69 -1.82 -20.83
C GLY A 44 -5.76 -2.80 -20.12
N TYR A 45 -5.45 -2.58 -18.84
CA TYR A 45 -4.74 -3.54 -18.00
C TYR A 45 -5.70 -4.56 -17.39
N ASN A 46 -5.19 -5.74 -17.08
CA ASN A 46 -5.80 -6.66 -16.12
C ASN A 46 -5.07 -6.56 -14.78
N PHE A 47 -5.65 -7.16 -13.75
CA PHE A 47 -4.92 -7.34 -12.50
C PHE A 47 -5.15 -8.74 -11.93
N VAL A 48 -4.23 -9.14 -11.07
CA VAL A 48 -4.32 -10.33 -10.20
C VAL A 48 -4.16 -9.81 -8.78
N LEU A 49 -5.14 -10.11 -7.93
CA LEU A 49 -5.09 -9.79 -6.51
C LEU A 49 -4.47 -10.98 -5.76
N ALA A 50 -3.48 -10.68 -4.96
CA ALA A 50 -2.85 -11.62 -4.05
C ALA A 50 -2.80 -11.07 -2.63
N THR A 51 -2.84 -11.96 -1.65
CA THR A 51 -2.73 -11.64 -0.23
C THR A 51 -1.88 -12.69 0.46
N PRO A 52 -1.39 -12.45 1.68
CA PRO A 52 -0.63 -13.45 2.43
C PRO A 52 -1.36 -14.80 2.55
N THR A 53 -2.67 -14.79 2.77
CA THR A 53 -3.47 -16.02 2.99
C THR A 53 -4.19 -16.54 1.76
N GLY A 54 -4.32 -15.73 0.70
CA GLY A 54 -5.18 -16.04 -0.46
C GLY A 54 -6.66 -15.75 -0.22
N GLU A 55 -7.01 -15.17 0.92
CA GLU A 55 -8.36 -14.70 1.20
C GLU A 55 -8.54 -13.26 0.72
N LYS A 56 -9.77 -12.91 0.37
CA LYS A 56 -10.11 -11.56 -0.04
C LYS A 56 -9.85 -10.57 1.11
N PRO A 57 -9.25 -9.39 0.85
CA PRO A 57 -9.11 -8.35 1.84
C PRO A 57 -10.46 -7.91 2.42
N HIS A 58 -10.48 -7.65 3.71
CA HIS A 58 -11.63 -7.01 4.36
C HIS A 58 -11.62 -5.52 4.05
N MET A 59 -12.75 -5.01 3.58
CA MET A 59 -12.93 -3.58 3.37
C MET A 59 -12.97 -2.87 4.73
N ASP A 60 -12.19 -1.81 4.87
CA ASP A 60 -12.30 -0.90 5.99
C ASP A 60 -13.66 -0.19 5.93
N GLN A 61 -14.47 -0.31 6.99
CA GLN A 61 -15.83 0.24 6.99
C GLN A 61 -15.85 1.77 6.98
N ASP A 62 -14.83 2.41 7.57
CA ASP A 62 -14.71 3.87 7.59
C ASP A 62 -14.41 4.44 6.20
N SER A 63 -13.87 3.60 5.30
CA SER A 63 -13.58 3.99 3.91
C SER A 63 -14.82 4.10 3.01
N ASP A 64 -15.96 3.56 3.41
CA ASP A 64 -17.24 3.68 2.67
C ASP A 64 -17.98 4.99 3.01
N ALA A 65 -17.25 6.09 3.16
CA ALA A 65 -17.79 7.41 3.47
C ALA A 65 -17.77 8.33 2.23
N LEU A 66 -18.82 9.12 2.04
CA LEU A 66 -19.00 10.00 0.88
C LEU A 66 -17.84 10.99 0.66
N ILE A 67 -17.17 11.39 1.72
CA ILE A 67 -16.06 12.34 1.66
C ILE A 67 -14.92 11.84 0.75
N TYR A 68 -14.68 10.54 0.70
CA TYR A 68 -13.65 9.92 -0.14
C TYR A 68 -14.02 9.83 -1.62
N PHE A 69 -15.24 10.23 -1.96
CA PHE A 69 -15.80 10.21 -3.32
C PHE A 69 -16.29 11.60 -3.75
N ALA A 70 -15.70 12.66 -3.21
CA ALA A 70 -16.10 14.05 -3.47
C ALA A 70 -17.60 14.31 -3.23
N ASN A 71 -18.21 13.56 -2.30
CA ASN A 71 -19.65 13.54 -1.99
C ASN A 71 -20.54 13.02 -3.15
N ASP A 72 -19.99 12.27 -4.10
CA ASP A 72 -20.72 11.59 -5.17
C ASP A 72 -21.10 10.16 -4.73
N ASP A 73 -22.38 9.94 -4.43
CA ASP A 73 -22.91 8.64 -3.99
C ASP A 73 -22.92 7.60 -5.11
N GLU A 74 -23.04 8.01 -6.37
CA GLU A 74 -22.94 7.09 -7.51
C GLU A 74 -21.51 6.58 -7.67
N ALA A 75 -20.52 7.45 -7.55
CA ALA A 75 -19.10 7.07 -7.57
C ALA A 75 -18.79 6.10 -6.43
N ARG A 76 -19.24 6.41 -5.21
CA ARG A 76 -19.10 5.53 -4.05
C ARG A 76 -19.72 4.16 -4.27
N THR A 77 -20.96 4.14 -4.77
CA THR A 77 -21.69 2.88 -5.03
C THR A 77 -21.00 2.04 -6.10
N ARG A 78 -20.57 2.64 -7.23
CA ARG A 78 -19.82 1.94 -8.28
C ARG A 78 -18.52 1.35 -7.75
N THR A 79 -17.78 2.11 -6.94
CA THR A 79 -16.51 1.70 -6.36
C THR A 79 -16.69 0.54 -5.39
N ARG A 80 -17.72 0.59 -4.55
CA ARG A 80 -18.09 -0.49 -3.64
C ARG A 80 -18.55 -1.75 -4.38
N ASP A 81 -19.33 -1.58 -5.44
CA ASP A 81 -19.75 -2.70 -6.29
C ASP A 81 -18.54 -3.37 -6.97
N PHE A 82 -17.60 -2.58 -7.47
CA PHE A 82 -16.35 -3.12 -8.03
C PHE A 82 -15.59 -3.92 -6.97
N PHE A 83 -15.33 -3.33 -5.80
CA PHE A 83 -14.64 -4.01 -4.71
C PHE A 83 -15.31 -5.33 -4.32
N ASN A 84 -16.63 -5.34 -4.23
CA ASN A 84 -17.37 -6.52 -3.76
C ASN A 84 -17.56 -7.58 -4.84
N ASN A 85 -17.82 -7.18 -6.08
CA ASN A 85 -18.41 -8.06 -7.09
C ASN A 85 -17.55 -8.28 -8.33
N ASP A 86 -16.47 -7.48 -8.56
CA ASP A 86 -15.59 -7.71 -9.70
C ASP A 86 -14.95 -9.12 -9.61
N PRO A 87 -14.96 -9.92 -10.69
CA PRO A 87 -14.43 -11.27 -10.67
C PRO A 87 -12.95 -11.34 -10.25
N ALA A 88 -12.12 -10.37 -10.66
CA ALA A 88 -10.69 -10.35 -10.30
C ALA A 88 -10.46 -9.95 -8.83
N MET A 89 -11.39 -9.20 -8.22
CA MET A 89 -11.39 -8.93 -6.78
C MET A 89 -11.80 -10.15 -5.94
N ASN A 90 -12.40 -11.15 -6.57
CA ASN A 90 -12.89 -12.37 -5.91
C ASN A 90 -12.05 -13.63 -6.25
N ASP A 91 -11.16 -13.56 -7.26
CA ASP A 91 -10.18 -14.61 -7.59
C ASP A 91 -8.83 -14.31 -6.93
N VAL A 92 -8.80 -14.39 -5.61
CA VAL A 92 -7.62 -14.02 -4.82
C VAL A 92 -6.63 -15.17 -4.73
N ARG A 93 -5.34 -14.87 -4.86
CA ARG A 93 -4.24 -15.83 -4.79
C ARG A 93 -3.42 -15.63 -3.52
N THR A 94 -2.72 -16.66 -3.08
CA THR A 94 -1.62 -16.45 -2.14
C THR A 94 -0.45 -15.79 -2.87
N ILE A 95 0.31 -14.91 -2.18
CA ILE A 95 1.50 -14.29 -2.77
C ILE A 95 2.46 -15.37 -3.24
N ARG A 96 2.66 -16.45 -2.45
CA ARG A 96 3.51 -17.59 -2.82
C ARG A 96 3.08 -18.22 -4.14
N SER A 97 1.80 -18.48 -4.34
CA SER A 97 1.32 -19.10 -5.59
C SER A 97 1.53 -18.22 -6.82
N VAL A 98 1.54 -16.89 -6.62
CA VAL A 98 1.85 -15.93 -7.69
C VAL A 98 3.33 -15.99 -8.05
N ILE A 99 4.22 -16.07 -7.07
CA ILE A 99 5.67 -16.22 -7.26
C ILE A 99 5.97 -17.52 -8.01
N ASP A 100 5.41 -18.63 -7.56
CA ASP A 100 5.58 -19.96 -8.16
C ASP A 100 5.09 -20.01 -9.62
N GLY A 101 4.08 -19.19 -9.94
CA GLY A 101 3.55 -19.03 -11.30
C GLY A 101 4.38 -18.11 -12.22
N GLY A 102 5.47 -17.51 -11.72
CA GLY A 102 6.35 -16.60 -12.45
C GLY A 102 5.94 -15.13 -12.38
N LEU A 103 6.86 -14.27 -11.95
CA LEU A 103 6.67 -12.82 -11.78
C LEU A 103 6.91 -12.03 -13.09
N ASP A 104 7.54 -12.64 -14.09
CA ASP A 104 7.86 -12.01 -15.39
C ASP A 104 6.61 -11.56 -16.15
N ARG A 105 5.50 -12.25 -15.98
CA ARG A 105 4.21 -11.96 -16.61
C ARG A 105 3.55 -10.66 -16.16
N PHE A 106 3.97 -10.09 -15.03
CA PHE A 106 3.42 -8.83 -14.51
C PHE A 106 4.25 -7.64 -14.99
N VAL A 107 3.55 -6.58 -15.41
CA VAL A 107 4.17 -5.35 -15.90
C VAL A 107 4.26 -4.26 -14.83
N GLY A 108 3.57 -4.43 -13.71
CA GLY A 108 3.57 -3.49 -12.58
C GLY A 108 3.07 -4.15 -11.31
N LEU A 109 3.35 -3.51 -10.18
CA LEU A 109 2.98 -3.92 -8.82
C LEU A 109 2.21 -2.79 -8.14
N PHE A 110 1.13 -3.10 -7.42
CA PHE A 110 0.34 -2.12 -6.70
C PHE A 110 0.04 -2.58 -5.27
N PHE A 111 0.31 -1.71 -4.30
CA PHE A 111 -0.06 -1.87 -2.89
C PHE A 111 -1.14 -0.85 -2.53
N PRO A 112 -2.40 -1.27 -2.38
CA PRO A 112 -3.46 -0.42 -1.84
C PRO A 112 -3.18 -0.02 -0.39
N GLY A 113 -3.91 1.01 0.07
CA GLY A 113 -3.77 1.49 1.44
C GLY A 113 -4.84 0.95 2.40
N GLY A 114 -5.08 1.74 3.44
CA GLY A 114 -5.67 1.32 4.70
C GLY A 114 -4.57 0.88 5.68
N HIS A 115 -4.88 0.79 6.96
CA HIS A 115 -3.88 0.45 8.00
C HIS A 115 -3.46 -1.03 8.00
N ALA A 116 -4.16 -1.88 7.29
CA ALA A 116 -3.94 -3.33 7.31
C ALA A 116 -2.51 -3.78 6.92
N PRO A 117 -1.81 -3.18 5.92
CA PRO A 117 -0.45 -3.55 5.57
C PRO A 117 0.59 -3.41 6.69
N ILE A 118 0.32 -2.58 7.71
CA ILE A 118 1.19 -2.40 8.90
C ILE A 118 1.35 -3.69 9.69
N VAL A 119 0.36 -4.58 9.63
CA VAL A 119 0.32 -5.80 10.45
C VAL A 119 1.00 -6.97 9.75
N ASP A 120 0.61 -7.23 8.51
CA ASP A 120 1.02 -8.42 7.77
C ASP A 120 2.00 -8.14 6.62
N VAL A 121 1.60 -7.35 5.62
CA VAL A 121 2.36 -7.20 4.36
C VAL A 121 3.75 -6.61 4.58
N MET A 122 3.92 -5.63 5.50
CA MET A 122 5.22 -4.98 5.73
C MET A 122 6.33 -5.93 6.21
N GLN A 123 5.98 -7.12 6.66
CA GLN A 123 6.90 -8.12 7.17
C GLN A 123 6.74 -9.50 6.50
N ASP A 124 5.90 -9.58 5.46
CA ASP A 124 5.64 -10.83 4.74
C ASP A 124 6.83 -11.17 3.83
N PRO A 125 7.46 -12.36 3.98
CA PRO A 125 8.64 -12.73 3.21
C PRO A 125 8.36 -12.89 1.71
N ASP A 126 7.14 -13.29 1.34
CA ASP A 126 6.75 -13.48 -0.05
C ASP A 126 6.51 -12.11 -0.72
N ALA A 127 5.88 -11.15 -0.02
CA ALA A 127 5.81 -9.77 -0.47
C ALA A 127 7.21 -9.16 -0.66
N GLY A 128 8.14 -9.48 0.25
CA GLY A 128 9.55 -9.09 0.15
C GLY A 128 10.23 -9.65 -1.10
N GLU A 129 9.99 -10.93 -1.43
CA GLU A 129 10.52 -11.57 -2.64
C GLU A 129 9.98 -10.89 -3.91
N VAL A 130 8.69 -10.59 -3.95
CA VAL A 130 8.07 -9.84 -5.07
C VAL A 130 8.71 -8.48 -5.23
N LEU A 131 8.85 -7.70 -4.14
CA LEU A 131 9.45 -6.37 -4.17
C LEU A 131 10.89 -6.38 -4.68
N ARG A 132 11.72 -7.33 -4.21
CA ARG A 132 13.10 -7.49 -4.67
C ARG A 132 13.15 -7.81 -6.17
N TYR A 133 12.24 -8.67 -6.65
CA TYR A 133 12.14 -8.99 -8.08
C TYR A 133 11.77 -7.75 -8.90
N PHE A 134 10.72 -7.00 -8.52
CA PHE A 134 10.26 -5.84 -9.26
C PHE A 134 11.32 -4.74 -9.31
N HIS A 135 11.96 -4.44 -8.19
CA HIS A 135 13.06 -3.48 -8.13
C HIS A 135 14.24 -3.91 -9.01
N ALA A 136 14.70 -5.16 -8.91
CA ALA A 136 15.83 -5.66 -9.70
C ALA A 136 15.59 -5.59 -11.22
N HIS A 137 14.31 -5.60 -11.65
CA HIS A 137 13.92 -5.50 -13.05
C HIS A 137 13.39 -4.12 -13.45
N ASN A 138 13.53 -3.10 -12.59
CA ASN A 138 12.99 -1.74 -12.79
C ASN A 138 11.51 -1.73 -13.20
N LYS A 139 10.72 -2.66 -12.67
CA LYS A 139 9.29 -2.75 -12.95
C LYS A 139 8.52 -1.74 -12.11
N PRO A 140 7.59 -0.97 -12.72
CA PRO A 140 6.78 0.01 -12.02
C PRO A 140 6.09 -0.55 -10.78
N THR A 141 6.24 0.16 -9.66
CA THR A 141 5.62 -0.17 -8.37
C THR A 141 4.87 1.04 -7.85
N ALA A 142 3.60 0.88 -7.52
CA ALA A 142 2.76 1.92 -6.94
C ALA A 142 2.28 1.56 -5.54
N ALA A 143 2.12 2.56 -4.67
CA ALA A 143 1.57 2.39 -3.33
C ALA A 143 0.88 3.67 -2.84
N ILE A 144 -0.20 3.55 -2.05
CA ILE A 144 -0.99 4.69 -1.58
C ILE A 144 -1.25 4.63 -0.08
N CYS A 145 -1.32 5.80 0.56
CA CYS A 145 -1.68 5.98 1.97
C CYS A 145 -0.71 5.22 2.88
N HIS A 146 -1.16 4.15 3.56
CA HIS A 146 -0.27 3.26 4.32
C HIS A 146 0.37 2.16 3.46
N GLY A 147 -0.05 1.99 2.21
CA GLY A 147 0.54 1.02 1.27
C GLY A 147 2.07 1.07 1.14
N PRO A 148 2.72 2.26 1.13
CA PRO A 148 4.18 2.36 1.06
C PRO A 148 4.94 1.65 2.19
N ILE A 149 4.31 1.39 3.36
CA ILE A 149 4.92 0.61 4.44
C ILE A 149 5.28 -0.82 3.98
N SER A 150 4.55 -1.35 2.99
CA SER A 150 4.81 -2.67 2.40
C SER A 150 6.20 -2.79 1.77
N LEU A 151 6.82 -1.68 1.35
CA LEU A 151 8.17 -1.68 0.81
C LEU A 151 9.21 -2.26 1.79
N LEU A 152 8.93 -2.16 3.10
CA LEU A 152 9.77 -2.68 4.17
C LEU A 152 9.82 -4.21 4.22
N ALA A 153 8.85 -4.91 3.59
CA ALA A 153 8.91 -6.37 3.44
C ALA A 153 10.17 -6.83 2.68
N SER A 154 10.76 -5.97 1.86
CA SER A 154 11.98 -6.28 1.12
C SER A 154 13.26 -6.27 1.96
N LEU A 155 13.20 -5.85 3.23
CA LEU A 155 14.29 -6.01 4.19
C LEU A 155 14.54 -7.49 4.48
N ASP A 156 15.81 -7.87 4.65
CA ASP A 156 16.16 -9.26 5.00
C ASP A 156 15.59 -9.69 6.34
N ASN A 157 15.40 -8.73 7.26
CA ASN A 157 14.94 -8.95 8.63
C ASN A 157 13.69 -8.10 8.93
N ALA A 158 12.73 -8.05 8.00
CA ALA A 158 11.53 -7.22 8.14
C ALA A 158 10.74 -7.45 9.45
N PRO A 159 10.53 -8.70 9.95
CA PRO A 159 9.86 -8.90 11.24
C PRO A 159 10.65 -8.32 12.42
N GLN A 160 11.98 -8.45 12.44
CA GLN A 160 12.82 -7.88 13.48
C GLN A 160 12.87 -6.36 13.43
N PHE A 161 12.85 -5.80 12.20
CA PHE A 161 12.75 -4.36 11.99
C PHE A 161 11.44 -3.82 12.55
N ARG A 162 10.30 -4.46 12.23
CA ARG A 162 8.99 -4.10 12.79
C ARG A 162 9.00 -4.18 14.33
N ALA A 163 9.56 -5.23 14.91
CA ALA A 163 9.67 -5.38 16.36
C ALA A 163 10.49 -4.23 16.98
N ALA A 164 11.61 -3.85 16.38
CA ALA A 164 12.42 -2.72 16.85
C ALA A 164 11.67 -1.38 16.81
N LEU A 165 10.81 -1.16 15.79
CA LEU A 165 9.94 0.01 15.73
C LEU A 165 8.92 0.02 16.88
N ILE A 166 8.30 -1.12 17.19
CA ILE A 166 7.33 -1.26 18.28
C ILE A 166 8.00 -1.00 19.64
N ASP A 167 9.22 -1.49 19.82
CA ASP A 167 10.00 -1.30 21.04
C ASP A 167 10.59 0.12 21.17
N GLY A 168 10.49 0.94 20.12
CA GLY A 168 11.08 2.29 20.07
C GLY A 168 12.62 2.26 19.97
N ASP A 169 13.21 1.12 19.58
CA ASP A 169 14.65 0.97 19.38
C ASP A 169 15.07 1.42 17.98
N GLU A 170 15.15 2.74 17.81
CA GLU A 170 15.49 3.37 16.53
C GLU A 170 16.88 2.96 16.02
N LEU A 171 17.86 2.80 16.92
CA LEU A 171 19.21 2.39 16.52
C LEU A 171 19.21 0.97 15.94
N LYS A 172 18.47 0.07 16.56
CA LYS A 172 18.31 -1.31 16.09
C LYS A 172 17.57 -1.34 14.75
N ALA A 173 16.49 -0.57 14.62
CA ALA A 173 15.75 -0.47 13.37
C ALA A 173 16.66 -0.02 12.22
N ARG A 174 17.41 1.05 12.40
CA ARG A 174 18.38 1.57 11.39
C ARG A 174 19.46 0.53 11.04
N GLU A 175 19.95 -0.23 12.03
CA GLU A 175 20.93 -1.29 11.77
C GLU A 175 20.35 -2.42 10.91
N LEU A 176 19.14 -2.87 11.21
CA LEU A 176 18.44 -3.94 10.49
C LEU A 176 18.07 -3.54 9.06
N ALA A 177 17.93 -2.25 8.80
CA ALA A 177 17.58 -1.71 7.49
C ALA A 177 18.78 -1.41 6.57
N LYS A 178 20.01 -1.62 7.02
CA LYS A 178 21.20 -1.38 6.19
C LYS A 178 21.16 -2.16 4.88
N GLY A 179 21.31 -1.44 3.77
CA GLY A 179 21.29 -2.03 2.44
C GLY A 179 19.89 -2.19 1.85
N TRP A 180 18.87 -1.58 2.47
CA TRP A 180 17.52 -1.57 1.90
C TRP A 180 17.51 -1.01 0.48
N GLN A 181 16.89 -1.74 -0.44
CA GLN A 181 16.91 -1.41 -1.87
C GLN A 181 16.25 -0.06 -2.22
N TYR A 182 15.31 0.40 -1.39
CA TYR A 182 14.65 1.70 -1.56
C TYR A 182 15.30 2.84 -0.71
N ALA A 183 16.44 2.59 -0.07
CA ALA A 183 17.18 3.65 0.62
C ALA A 183 17.56 4.78 -0.34
N GLY A 184 17.30 6.03 0.07
CA GLY A 184 17.51 7.21 -0.77
C GLY A 184 16.46 7.46 -1.85
N TYR A 185 15.44 6.62 -1.97
CA TYR A 185 14.27 6.96 -2.80
C TYR A 185 13.44 8.05 -2.14
N GLN A 186 13.02 9.02 -2.95
CA GLN A 186 12.00 9.96 -2.53
C GLN A 186 10.63 9.28 -2.62
N MET A 187 9.86 9.36 -1.53
CA MET A 187 8.54 8.74 -1.44
C MET A 187 7.62 9.53 -0.53
N THR A 188 6.32 9.29 -0.65
CA THR A 188 5.32 9.79 0.29
C THR A 188 4.53 8.65 0.89
N VAL A 189 3.91 8.91 2.03
CA VAL A 189 3.08 7.98 2.80
C VAL A 189 2.11 8.81 3.63
N PHE A 190 1.07 8.22 4.20
CA PHE A 190 0.17 8.90 5.11
C PHE A 190 0.96 9.69 6.17
N SER A 191 0.71 10.99 6.26
CA SER A 191 1.56 11.90 7.02
C SER A 191 1.35 11.78 8.53
N ARG A 192 2.33 12.24 9.32
CA ARG A 192 2.21 12.28 10.80
C ARG A 192 1.01 13.10 11.24
N SER A 193 0.69 14.20 10.56
CA SER A 193 -0.43 15.07 10.92
C SER A 193 -1.79 14.47 10.54
N GLU A 194 -1.86 13.74 9.43
CA GLU A 194 -3.06 12.99 9.04
C GLU A 194 -3.30 11.81 9.98
N GLU A 195 -2.22 11.12 10.38
CA GLU A 195 -2.30 10.04 11.36
C GLU A 195 -2.76 10.55 12.74
N ALA A 196 -2.19 11.66 13.20
CA ALA A 196 -2.64 12.28 14.45
C ALA A 196 -4.13 12.66 14.41
N PHE A 197 -4.62 13.12 13.26
CA PHE A 197 -6.04 13.38 13.07
C PHE A 197 -6.87 12.10 13.18
N ALA A 198 -6.45 10.99 12.52
CA ALA A 198 -7.15 9.72 12.58
C ALA A 198 -7.14 9.12 14.00
N GLU A 199 -6.02 9.17 14.68
CA GLU A 199 -5.88 8.73 16.07
C GLU A 199 -6.81 9.46 17.04
N ASP A 200 -6.92 10.78 16.89
CA ASP A 200 -7.69 11.63 17.81
C ASP A 200 -9.20 11.64 17.48
N ASN A 201 -9.58 11.51 16.20
CA ASN A 201 -10.96 11.72 15.76
C ASN A 201 -11.68 10.44 15.29
N VAL A 202 -10.93 9.39 14.91
CA VAL A 202 -11.52 8.16 14.38
C VAL A 202 -11.28 7.00 15.34
N PHE A 203 -10.03 6.72 15.68
CA PHE A 203 -9.68 5.56 16.49
C PHE A 203 -9.77 5.79 17.99
N HIS A 204 -9.58 7.04 18.44
CA HIS A 204 -9.41 7.40 19.84
C HIS A 204 -8.34 6.55 20.54
N LYS A 205 -7.31 6.20 19.81
CA LYS A 205 -6.16 5.36 20.19
C LYS A 205 -4.95 5.77 19.37
N LYS A 206 -3.76 5.55 19.92
CA LYS A 206 -2.50 5.82 19.24
C LYS A 206 -1.96 4.58 18.55
N LEU A 207 -1.35 4.77 17.38
CA LEU A 207 -0.63 3.73 16.69
C LEU A 207 0.67 3.37 17.42
N ILE A 208 1.16 2.16 17.15
CA ILE A 208 2.39 1.66 17.77
C ILE A 208 3.66 2.33 17.19
N PHE A 209 3.61 2.86 15.98
CA PHE A 209 4.63 3.70 15.35
C PHE A 209 4.04 4.46 14.15
N ASN A 210 4.72 5.52 13.70
CA ASN A 210 4.31 6.29 12.53
C ASN A 210 4.96 5.77 11.23
N MET A 211 4.22 5.82 10.13
CA MET A 211 4.69 5.34 8.83
C MET A 211 5.87 6.13 8.27
N PRO A 212 5.87 7.50 8.31
CA PRO A 212 7.03 8.28 7.92
C PRO A 212 8.29 7.88 8.70
N ASP A 213 8.19 7.73 10.03
CA ASP A 213 9.31 7.35 10.90
C ASP A 213 9.90 5.99 10.52
N ALA A 214 9.05 5.01 10.21
CA ALA A 214 9.47 3.68 9.82
C ALA A 214 10.23 3.68 8.48
N LEU A 215 9.72 4.39 7.47
CA LEU A 215 10.38 4.50 6.16
C LEU A 215 11.69 5.30 6.24
N GLU A 216 11.72 6.37 7.02
CA GLU A 216 12.93 7.16 7.27
C GLU A 216 13.99 6.36 8.06
N ALA A 217 13.58 5.54 9.03
CA ALA A 217 14.48 4.65 9.74
C ALA A 217 15.13 3.62 8.80
N ALA A 218 14.41 3.21 7.76
CA ALA A 218 14.94 2.32 6.72
C ALA A 218 15.81 3.05 5.68
N GLY A 219 15.87 4.38 5.70
CA GLY A 219 16.69 5.19 4.80
C GLY A 219 15.92 5.78 3.62
N GLY A 220 14.59 5.71 3.60
CA GLY A 220 13.74 6.42 2.65
C GLY A 220 13.78 7.93 2.87
N HIS A 221 13.59 8.70 1.80
CA HIS A 221 13.43 10.14 1.88
C HIS A 221 11.93 10.47 1.77
N VAL A 222 11.26 10.54 2.94
CA VAL A 222 9.83 10.80 2.98
C VAL A 222 9.54 12.29 2.83
N VAL A 223 8.65 12.61 1.91
CA VAL A 223 8.13 13.97 1.68
C VAL A 223 6.61 13.94 1.75
N ASN A 224 6.04 14.89 2.48
CA ASN A 224 4.59 15.07 2.60
C ASN A 224 4.22 16.51 2.26
N THR A 225 2.98 16.74 1.82
CA THR A 225 2.42 18.09 1.77
C THR A 225 2.09 18.58 3.17
N ASP A 226 2.19 19.90 3.39
CA ASP A 226 1.82 20.54 4.66
C ASP A 226 0.31 20.59 4.87
N GLN A 227 -0.48 20.35 3.84
CA GLN A 227 -1.93 20.39 3.87
C GLN A 227 -2.53 18.98 3.90
N ASN A 228 -3.08 18.59 5.06
CA ASN A 228 -3.73 17.29 5.24
C ASN A 228 -4.85 17.05 4.23
N PHE A 229 -5.00 15.80 3.82
CA PHE A 229 -6.09 15.32 2.95
C PHE A 229 -6.19 16.07 1.62
N THR A 230 -5.05 16.54 1.09
CA THR A 230 -4.93 17.00 -0.31
C THR A 230 -4.19 15.95 -1.12
N SER A 231 -4.50 15.88 -2.43
CA SER A 231 -3.79 14.96 -3.31
C SER A 231 -2.30 15.31 -3.37
N PHE A 232 -1.46 14.30 -3.16
CA PHE A 232 -0.02 14.43 -3.28
C PHE A 232 0.60 13.11 -3.72
N VAL A 233 1.32 13.13 -4.83
CA VAL A 233 1.95 11.96 -5.45
C VAL A 233 3.42 12.24 -5.71
N VAL A 234 4.26 11.28 -5.37
CA VAL A 234 5.71 11.30 -5.63
C VAL A 234 6.06 10.19 -6.61
N VAL A 235 6.84 10.53 -7.62
CA VAL A 235 7.40 9.57 -8.58
C VAL A 235 8.92 9.67 -8.50
N ASP A 236 9.57 8.58 -8.13
CA ASP A 236 11.03 8.46 -8.13
C ASP A 236 11.41 7.14 -8.79
N ARG A 237 12.06 7.23 -9.96
CA ARG A 237 12.41 6.07 -10.78
C ARG A 237 11.15 5.24 -11.13
N GLU A 238 11.16 3.95 -10.81
CA GLU A 238 10.03 3.04 -11.03
C GLU A 238 8.95 3.11 -9.94
N LEU A 239 9.21 3.84 -8.84
CA LEU A 239 8.31 3.91 -7.68
C LEU A 239 7.37 5.11 -7.77
N VAL A 240 6.07 4.85 -7.58
CA VAL A 240 5.00 5.85 -7.50
C VAL A 240 4.32 5.72 -6.14
N THR A 241 4.40 6.74 -5.31
CA THR A 241 3.74 6.74 -4.00
C THR A 241 2.76 7.90 -3.86
N ALA A 242 1.67 7.67 -3.14
CA ALA A 242 0.63 8.67 -2.90
C ALA A 242 0.30 8.77 -1.42
N GLN A 243 0.05 9.99 -0.92
CA GLN A 243 0.03 10.28 0.50
C GLN A 243 -1.21 9.78 1.24
N ASN A 244 -2.39 9.90 0.65
CA ASN A 244 -3.66 9.77 1.37
C ASN A 244 -4.81 9.36 0.42
N PRO A 245 -6.03 9.09 0.93
CA PRO A 245 -7.18 8.70 0.11
C PRO A 245 -7.56 9.66 -1.00
N MET A 246 -7.25 10.95 -0.87
CA MET A 246 -7.56 11.97 -1.89
C MET A 246 -6.61 11.93 -3.09
N SER A 247 -5.58 11.08 -3.02
CA SER A 247 -4.56 10.92 -4.06
C SER A 247 -4.84 9.78 -5.03
N ASP A 248 -5.95 9.06 -4.90
CA ASP A 248 -6.28 7.83 -5.62
C ASP A 248 -6.32 8.00 -7.15
N HIS A 249 -6.97 9.05 -7.64
CA HIS A 249 -7.05 9.36 -9.07
C HIS A 249 -5.70 9.80 -9.65
N GLU A 250 -4.97 10.65 -8.92
CA GLU A 250 -3.66 11.12 -9.36
C GLU A 250 -2.63 9.99 -9.36
N LEU A 251 -2.65 9.13 -8.33
CA LEU A 251 -1.83 7.91 -8.31
C LEU A 251 -2.09 7.06 -9.54
N ALA A 252 -3.37 6.78 -9.86
CA ALA A 252 -3.72 5.95 -11.00
C ALA A 252 -3.17 6.53 -12.31
N ALA A 253 -3.33 7.84 -12.52
CA ALA A 253 -2.82 8.53 -13.69
C ALA A 253 -1.29 8.44 -13.79
N LYS A 254 -0.57 8.72 -12.69
CA LYS A 254 0.90 8.65 -12.63
C LYS A 254 1.41 7.24 -12.81
N PHE A 255 0.75 6.26 -12.21
CA PHE A 255 1.15 4.87 -12.37
C PHE A 255 0.99 4.39 -13.82
N ILE A 256 -0.12 4.75 -14.49
CA ILE A 256 -0.32 4.46 -15.92
C ILE A 256 0.79 5.12 -16.77
N GLU A 257 1.13 6.39 -16.52
CA GLU A 257 2.23 7.07 -17.22
C GLU A 257 3.57 6.32 -17.08
N VAL A 258 3.87 5.82 -15.88
CA VAL A 258 5.13 5.08 -15.61
C VAL A 258 5.09 3.70 -16.28
N LEU A 259 3.95 2.99 -16.23
CA LEU A 259 3.75 1.72 -16.92
C LEU A 259 3.91 1.84 -18.45
N GLU A 260 3.43 2.92 -19.05
CA GLU A 260 3.55 3.17 -20.49
C GLU A 260 4.99 3.48 -20.91
N LYS A 261 5.75 4.15 -20.06
CA LYS A 261 7.18 4.44 -20.32
C LYS A 261 8.08 3.22 -20.16
N ALA A 262 7.67 2.24 -19.36
CA ALA A 262 8.41 1.00 -19.12
C ALA A 262 8.09 -0.13 -20.12
N ALA A 263 7.14 0.08 -21.04
CA ALA A 263 6.59 -0.91 -21.97
C ALA A 263 7.43 -1.18 -23.24
#